data_7c60be4c8ed6aaa8001fd0308da3b778
#
_entry.id   7c60be4c8ed6aaa8001fd0308da3b778
#
_cell.length_a   1.000
_cell.length_b   1.000
_cell.length_c   1.000
_cell.angle_alpha   90.00
_cell.angle_beta   90.00
_cell.angle_gamma   90.00
#
_symmetry.space_group_name_H-M   'P 1'
#
loop_
_entity.id
_entity.type
_entity.pdbx_description
1 polymer ?
#
loop_
_entity_poly.entity_id
_entity_poly.type
_entity_poly.pdbx_seq_one_letter_code
_entity_poly.pdbx_strand_id
1 'polypeptide(L)'
;HLIILTQPKGYKKELSKKNVLVAKLLNNKYPNLKDALLNRHDSYNETVRFCEELEKQGKALILRPEFSLESFEKDVDKLKANYNHGYDLATKRINDIKKLFT
;
A
#
# COMPACT_ATOMS: atom_id res chain seq x y z
N HIS A 1 -3.86 -10.92 -12.34
CA HIS A 1 -3.13 -9.68 -12.02
C HIS A 1 -2.07 -9.94 -10.96
N LEU A 2 -0.92 -9.29 -11.09
CA LEU A 2 0.11 -9.24 -10.06
C LEU A 2 0.03 -7.86 -9.38
N ILE A 3 -0.22 -7.86 -8.09
CA ILE A 3 -0.36 -6.63 -7.30
C ILE A 3 0.79 -6.56 -6.30
N ILE A 4 1.51 -5.43 -6.28
CA ILE A 4 2.60 -5.20 -5.34
C ILE A 4 2.16 -4.12 -4.36
N LEU A 5 2.11 -4.46 -3.08
CA LEU A 5 1.78 -3.54 -2.01
C LEU A 5 3.05 -3.20 -1.22
N THR A 6 3.10 -2.00 -0.68
CA THR A 6 4.25 -1.51 0.07
C THR A 6 4.08 -1.60 1.59
N GLN A 7 2.92 -2.06 2.04
CA GLN A 7 2.63 -2.24 3.47
C GLN A 7 2.30 -3.69 3.78
N PRO A 8 2.64 -4.18 4.99
CA PRO A 8 2.42 -5.58 5.35
C PRO A 8 0.93 -5.91 5.51
N LYS A 9 0.64 -7.22 5.54
CA LYS A 9 -0.72 -7.71 5.76
C LYS A 9 -1.26 -7.20 7.10
N GLY A 10 -2.51 -6.78 7.10
CA GLY A 10 -3.16 -6.24 8.29
C GLY A 10 -2.96 -4.74 8.51
N TYR A 11 -2.07 -4.10 7.73
CA TYR A 11 -1.90 -2.65 7.80
C TYR A 11 -3.20 -1.94 7.42
N LYS A 12 -3.59 -0.97 8.23
CA LYS A 12 -4.71 -0.07 7.96
C LYS A 12 -4.25 1.37 8.09
N LYS A 13 -4.59 2.18 7.10
CA LYS A 13 -4.27 3.58 7.14
C LYS A 13 -5.25 4.31 8.06
N GLU A 14 -4.74 5.15 8.95
CA GLU A 14 -5.54 5.93 9.88
C GLU A 14 -5.60 7.40 9.45
N LEU A 15 -6.65 8.09 9.89
CA LEU A 15 -6.80 9.52 9.64
C LEU A 15 -5.68 10.28 10.39
N SER A 16 -4.81 10.94 9.63
CA SER A 16 -3.71 11.72 10.18
C SER A 16 -4.21 13.05 10.76
N LYS A 17 -3.71 13.43 11.95
CA LYS A 17 -3.99 14.76 12.53
C LYS A 17 -3.53 15.89 11.62
N LYS A 18 -2.42 15.69 10.90
CA LYS A 18 -1.92 16.64 9.90
C LYS A 18 -2.92 16.85 8.77
N ASN A 19 -3.51 15.76 8.27
CA ASN A 19 -4.53 15.84 7.23
C ASN A 19 -5.79 16.59 7.71
N VAL A 20 -6.20 16.38 8.95
CA VAL A 20 -7.33 17.11 9.55
C VAL A 20 -7.04 18.61 9.61
N LEU A 21 -5.84 18.98 10.06
CA LEU A 21 -5.43 20.39 10.14
C LEU A 21 -5.39 21.05 8.76
N VAL A 22 -4.79 20.39 7.78
CA VAL A 22 -4.73 20.88 6.39
C VAL A 22 -6.13 20.99 5.80
N ALA A 23 -7.00 20.03 6.07
CA ALA A 23 -8.39 20.04 5.60
C ALA A 23 -9.15 21.24 6.15
N LYS A 24 -8.95 21.60 7.42
CA LYS A 24 -9.56 22.80 8.01
C LYS A 24 -9.12 24.08 7.31
N LEU A 25 -7.84 24.18 6.92
CA LEU A 25 -7.31 25.33 6.20
C LEU A 25 -7.86 25.44 4.78
N LEU A 26 -8.22 24.32 4.16
CA LEU A 26 -8.74 24.26 2.78
C LEU A 26 -10.26 24.41 2.69
N ASN A 27 -10.96 24.41 3.81
CA ASN A 27 -12.42 24.27 3.86
C ASN A 27 -13.17 25.28 2.95
N ASN A 28 -12.72 26.55 2.90
CA ASN A 28 -13.42 27.61 2.17
C ASN A 28 -13.04 27.70 0.69
N LYS A 29 -11.79 27.36 0.33
CA LYS A 29 -11.27 27.50 -1.04
C LYS A 29 -11.37 26.21 -1.86
N TYR A 30 -11.13 25.07 -1.22
CA TYR A 30 -11.03 23.76 -1.92
C TYR A 30 -11.80 22.67 -1.18
N PRO A 31 -13.15 22.75 -1.15
CA PRO A 31 -13.96 21.78 -0.40
C PRO A 31 -13.80 20.34 -0.89
N ASN A 32 -13.63 20.13 -2.20
CA ASN A 32 -13.44 18.80 -2.75
C ASN A 32 -12.08 18.20 -2.34
N LEU A 33 -11.04 19.01 -2.29
CA LEU A 33 -9.72 18.57 -1.83
C LEU A 33 -9.74 18.25 -0.32
N LYS A 34 -10.47 19.03 0.45
CA LYS A 34 -10.71 18.77 1.88
C LYS A 34 -11.33 17.39 2.07
N ASP A 35 -12.42 17.10 1.35
CA ASP A 35 -13.12 15.82 1.45
C ASP A 35 -12.20 14.66 1.03
N ALA A 36 -11.41 14.83 -0.03
CA ALA A 36 -10.45 13.83 -0.47
C ALA A 36 -9.40 13.53 0.61
N LEU A 37 -8.87 14.55 1.29
CA LEU A 37 -7.90 14.39 2.37
C LEU A 37 -8.50 13.65 3.58
N LEU A 38 -9.74 13.98 3.95
CA LEU A 38 -10.41 13.34 5.09
C LEU A 38 -10.79 11.88 4.81
N ASN A 39 -11.03 11.54 3.55
CA ASN A 39 -11.44 10.18 3.14
C ASN A 39 -10.30 9.33 2.59
N ARG A 40 -9.08 9.87 2.51
CA ARG A 40 -7.94 9.18 1.92
C ARG A 40 -7.64 7.83 2.58
N HIS A 41 -7.70 7.77 3.90
CA HIS A 41 -7.44 6.56 4.67
C HIS A 41 -8.51 5.48 4.39
N ASP A 42 -9.77 5.86 4.31
CA ASP A 42 -10.86 4.93 4.01
C ASP A 42 -10.75 4.39 2.59
N SER A 43 -10.49 5.26 1.61
CA SER A 43 -10.30 4.87 0.21
C SER A 43 -9.13 3.89 0.06
N TYR A 44 -8.02 4.15 0.73
CA TYR A 44 -6.88 3.26 0.74
C TYR A 44 -7.25 1.88 1.30
N ASN A 45 -7.89 1.85 2.47
CA ASN A 45 -8.26 0.62 3.14
C ASN A 45 -9.27 -0.19 2.32
N GLU A 46 -10.23 0.46 1.65
CA GLU A 46 -11.17 -0.20 0.75
C GLU A 46 -10.47 -0.80 -0.46
N THR A 47 -9.51 -0.09 -1.04
CA THR A 47 -8.73 -0.59 -2.18
C THR A 47 -7.94 -1.84 -1.79
N VAL A 48 -7.33 -1.85 -0.61
CA VAL A 48 -6.61 -3.03 -0.12
C VAL A 48 -7.56 -4.20 0.07
N ARG A 49 -8.73 -3.99 0.66
CA ARG A 49 -9.75 -5.05 0.81
C ARG A 49 -10.19 -5.61 -0.53
N PHE A 50 -10.37 -4.76 -1.53
CA PHE A 50 -10.70 -5.18 -2.89
C PHE A 50 -9.60 -6.06 -3.49
N CYS A 51 -8.34 -5.66 -3.32
CA CYS A 51 -7.20 -6.47 -3.77
C CYS A 51 -7.16 -7.85 -3.10
N GLU A 52 -7.38 -7.89 -1.79
CA GLU A 52 -7.40 -9.14 -1.02
C GLU A 52 -8.54 -10.06 -1.46
N GLU A 53 -9.70 -9.50 -1.81
CA GLU A 53 -10.82 -10.28 -2.34
C GLU A 53 -10.48 -10.88 -3.71
N LEU A 54 -9.81 -10.13 -4.58
CA LEU A 54 -9.34 -10.64 -5.87
C LEU A 54 -8.35 -11.81 -5.68
N GLU A 55 -7.49 -11.73 -4.68
CA GLU A 55 -6.55 -12.80 -4.37
C GLU A 55 -7.29 -14.06 -3.91
N LYS A 56 -8.29 -13.91 -3.04
CA LYS A 56 -9.13 -15.05 -2.61
C LYS A 56 -9.83 -15.73 -3.77
N GLN A 57 -10.27 -14.96 -4.75
CA GLN A 57 -10.95 -15.47 -5.94
C GLN A 57 -9.98 -16.09 -6.96
N GLY A 58 -8.68 -16.05 -6.71
CA GLY A 58 -7.67 -16.53 -7.64
C GLY A 58 -7.44 -15.63 -8.85
N LYS A 59 -7.96 -14.41 -8.85
CA LYS A 59 -7.84 -13.44 -9.95
C LYS A 59 -6.61 -12.58 -9.87
N ALA A 60 -5.95 -12.54 -8.72
CA ALA A 60 -4.75 -11.75 -8.49
C ALA A 60 -3.81 -12.46 -7.53
N LEU A 61 -2.51 -12.17 -7.64
CA LEU A 61 -1.49 -12.54 -6.69
C LEU A 61 -0.96 -11.26 -6.05
N ILE A 62 -0.91 -11.20 -4.73
CA ILE A 62 -0.42 -10.05 -3.99
C ILE A 62 0.95 -10.35 -3.42
N LEU A 63 1.93 -9.48 -3.73
CA LEU A 63 3.23 -9.45 -3.07
C LEU A 63 3.24 -8.25 -2.12
N ARG A 64 3.60 -8.51 -0.86
CA ARG A 64 3.68 -7.44 0.15
C ARG A 64 4.82 -7.73 1.13
N PRO A 65 5.43 -6.67 1.72
CA PRO A 65 6.51 -6.86 2.67
C PRO A 65 6.00 -7.47 3.99
N GLU A 66 6.91 -8.07 4.74
CA GLU A 66 6.63 -8.62 6.06
C GLU A 66 6.71 -7.56 7.16
N PHE A 67 7.28 -6.37 6.83
CA PHE A 67 7.39 -5.23 7.74
C PHE A 67 7.07 -3.93 7.00
N SER A 68 6.74 -2.88 7.75
CA SER A 68 6.43 -1.57 7.16
C SER A 68 7.65 -0.93 6.51
N LEU A 69 7.45 -0.36 5.32
CA LEU A 69 8.47 0.38 4.57
C LEU A 69 8.15 1.87 4.62
N GLU A 70 9.17 2.70 4.78
CA GLU A 70 9.04 4.15 4.73
C GLU A 70 9.18 4.65 3.29
N SER A 71 8.27 5.53 2.86
CA SER A 71 8.25 6.05 1.49
C SER A 71 9.47 6.91 1.15
N PHE A 72 10.04 7.61 2.12
CA PHE A 72 11.17 8.51 1.93
C PHE A 72 12.37 8.09 2.80
N GLU A 73 12.71 6.80 2.76
CA GLU A 73 13.85 6.26 3.50
C GLU A 73 15.16 6.83 2.99
N LYS A 74 15.97 7.40 3.87
CA LYS A 74 17.28 8.01 3.55
C LYS A 74 18.46 7.17 4.00
N ASP A 75 18.25 6.20 4.88
CA ASP A 75 19.31 5.31 5.37
C ASP A 75 19.63 4.28 4.29
N VAL A 76 20.90 4.29 3.82
CA VAL A 76 21.36 3.41 2.75
C VAL A 76 21.26 1.93 3.16
N ASP A 77 21.56 1.59 4.41
CA ASP A 77 21.48 0.22 4.89
C ASP A 77 20.04 -0.29 4.90
N LYS A 78 19.10 0.57 5.32
CA LYS A 78 17.67 0.25 5.26
C LYS A 78 17.17 0.11 3.83
N LEU A 79 17.62 0.95 2.90
CA LEU A 79 17.29 0.84 1.48
C LEU A 79 17.76 -0.48 0.90
N LYS A 80 18.99 -0.89 1.23
CA LYS A 80 19.53 -2.19 0.79
C LYS A 80 18.74 -3.36 1.38
N ALA A 81 18.40 -3.28 2.67
CA ALA A 81 17.59 -4.30 3.34
C ALA A 81 16.21 -4.41 2.71
N ASN A 82 15.57 -3.29 2.39
CA ASN A 82 14.26 -3.25 1.72
C ASN A 82 14.34 -3.88 0.32
N TYR A 83 15.38 -3.56 -0.43
CA TYR A 83 15.61 -4.15 -1.76
C TYR A 83 15.76 -5.67 -1.67
N ASN A 84 16.61 -6.15 -0.77
CA ASN A 84 16.86 -7.58 -0.59
C ASN A 84 15.59 -8.30 -0.14
N HIS A 85 14.82 -7.70 0.75
CA HIS A 85 13.54 -8.25 1.21
C HIS A 85 12.56 -8.44 0.05
N GLY A 86 12.39 -7.42 -0.79
CA GLY A 86 11.52 -7.51 -1.97
C GLY A 86 12.00 -8.55 -2.97
N TYR A 87 13.31 -8.63 -3.19
CA TYR A 87 13.91 -9.61 -4.07
C TYR A 87 13.64 -11.04 -3.57
N ASP A 88 13.85 -11.28 -2.28
CA ASP A 88 13.63 -12.60 -1.66
C ASP A 88 12.16 -13.00 -1.70
N LEU A 89 11.23 -12.07 -1.42
CA LEU A 89 9.80 -12.31 -1.50
C LEU A 89 9.38 -12.74 -2.91
N ALA A 90 9.83 -12.01 -3.92
CA ALA A 90 9.51 -12.32 -5.31
C ALA A 90 10.10 -13.66 -5.73
N THR A 91 11.34 -13.95 -5.31
CA THR A 91 12.02 -15.21 -5.62
C THR A 91 11.29 -16.40 -5.00
N LYS A 92 10.85 -16.30 -3.76
CA LYS A 92 10.07 -17.36 -3.10
C LYS A 92 8.74 -17.62 -3.80
N ARG A 93 8.15 -16.61 -4.42
CA ARG A 93 6.85 -16.71 -5.10
C ARG A 93 6.97 -16.79 -6.62
N ILE A 94 8.19 -17.02 -7.14
CA ILE A 94 8.44 -16.97 -8.60
C ILE A 94 7.59 -17.98 -9.38
N ASN A 95 7.35 -19.16 -8.83
CA ASN A 95 6.54 -20.17 -9.49
C ASN A 95 5.06 -19.74 -9.56
N ASP A 96 4.55 -19.13 -8.49
CA ASP A 96 3.19 -18.60 -8.47
C ASP A 96 3.03 -17.43 -9.45
N ILE A 97 4.05 -16.56 -9.53
CA ILE A 97 4.08 -15.46 -10.49
C ILE A 97 4.06 -15.99 -11.93
N LYS A 98 4.87 -16.98 -12.23
CA LYS A 98 4.91 -17.61 -13.56
C LYS A 98 3.58 -18.19 -13.97
N LYS A 99 2.83 -18.77 -13.04
CA LYS A 99 1.50 -19.33 -13.31
C LYS A 99 0.48 -18.29 -13.77
N LEU A 100 0.66 -17.01 -13.43
CA LEU A 100 -0.23 -15.94 -13.88
C LEU A 100 -0.11 -15.68 -15.38
N PHE A 101 0.99 -16.08 -15.99
CA PHE A 101 1.28 -15.79 -17.40
C PHE A 101 1.19 -17.02 -18.30
N THR A 102 0.70 -18.12 -17.76
CA THR A 102 0.48 -19.38 -18.51
C THR A 102 -1.03 -19.76 -18.60
#